data_c51979afe062704521a191c7401537e9
#
_entry.id   c51979afe062704521a191c7401537e9
#
_cell.length_a   1.000
_cell.length_b   1.000
_cell.length_c   1.000
_cell.angle_alpha   90.00
_cell.angle_beta   90.00
_cell.angle_gamma   90.00
#
_symmetry.space_group_name_H-M   'P 1'
#
loop_
_entity.id
_entity.type
_entity.pdbx_description
1 polymer ?
#
loop_
_entity_poly.entity_id
_entity_poly.type
_entity_poly.pdbx_seq_one_letter_code
_entity_poly.pdbx_strand_id
1 'polypeptide(L)'
;MTDNFLVFTADIVGSRRTKDQPWQQQELNRRLQTFAQEYAEAFLCLPSLSRGDEIQGVLAEPTDFAKMIRRLRYAIRPLIIRVGLGVGTITTDFNPKDSWQMDGPAFHRARQALEEVKNLKWAVTRWVSDRQNIDGKLNILLKTVGVIQSRWTPSQWEAVSLYEKMGTYKAVAQYLGITAQNVEKRCRAARWHVVREAETELGRWVQEE
;
A
#
# COMPACT_ATOMS: atom_id res chain seq x y z
N MET A 1 1.26 -19.89 20.55
CA MET A 1 0.78 -19.49 19.22
C MET A 1 1.92 -18.74 18.57
N THR A 2 2.40 -19.16 17.40
CA THR A 2 3.43 -18.43 16.67
C THR A 2 2.79 -17.20 16.07
N ASP A 3 3.25 -16.02 16.46
CA ASP A 3 2.70 -14.76 15.95
C ASP A 3 2.93 -14.65 14.45
N ASN A 4 1.84 -14.48 13.68
CA ASN A 4 1.91 -14.22 12.26
C ASN A 4 2.04 -12.70 12.04
N PHE A 5 2.99 -12.34 11.21
CA PHE A 5 3.27 -10.96 10.81
C PHE A 5 2.84 -10.73 9.36
N LEU A 6 2.41 -9.52 9.06
CA LEU A 6 2.16 -9.08 7.70
C LEU A 6 3.30 -8.20 7.22
N VAL A 7 4.10 -8.74 6.32
CA VAL A 7 5.19 -8.03 5.63
C VAL A 7 4.72 -7.57 4.27
N PHE A 8 5.07 -6.37 3.88
CA PHE A 8 4.97 -5.95 2.49
C PHE A 8 6.34 -5.65 1.91
N THR A 9 6.52 -6.01 0.64
CA THR A 9 7.66 -5.61 -0.18
C THR A 9 7.13 -4.98 -1.46
N ALA A 10 7.68 -3.85 -1.88
CA ALA A 10 7.24 -3.16 -3.07
C ALA A 10 8.41 -2.76 -3.97
N ASP A 11 8.22 -2.80 -5.28
CA ASP A 11 9.16 -2.28 -6.26
C ASP A 11 8.56 -1.12 -7.06
N ILE A 12 9.42 -0.23 -7.53
CA ILE A 12 9.03 0.91 -8.36
C ILE A 12 9.03 0.49 -9.83
N VAL A 13 7.89 0.67 -10.48
CA VAL A 13 7.73 0.35 -11.90
C VAL A 13 8.59 1.30 -12.74
N GLY A 14 9.52 0.73 -13.52
CA GLY A 14 10.39 1.51 -14.40
C GLY A 14 11.57 2.17 -13.68
N SER A 15 11.93 1.72 -12.50
CA SER A 15 13.01 2.24 -11.63
C SER A 15 14.37 2.37 -12.32
N ARG A 16 14.67 1.55 -13.33
CA ARG A 16 15.92 1.65 -14.10
C ARG A 16 16.11 3.01 -14.73
N ARG A 17 15.02 3.72 -15.07
CA ARG A 17 15.05 5.10 -15.61
C ARG A 17 15.21 6.16 -14.53
N THR A 18 14.93 5.81 -13.26
CA THR A 18 15.01 6.71 -12.10
C THR A 18 16.35 6.61 -11.37
N LYS A 19 17.08 5.49 -11.52
CA LYS A 19 18.37 5.28 -10.86
C LYS A 19 19.46 6.29 -11.26
N ASP A 20 19.34 6.85 -12.45
CA ASP A 20 20.31 7.82 -13.01
C ASP A 20 20.08 9.25 -12.53
N GLN A 21 19.09 9.48 -11.64
CA GLN A 21 18.76 10.83 -11.16
C GLN A 21 18.74 10.86 -9.62
N PRO A 22 19.85 11.22 -8.97
CA PRO A 22 20.00 11.23 -7.50
C PRO A 22 18.92 12.03 -6.76
N TRP A 23 18.42 13.11 -7.34
CA TRP A 23 17.37 13.92 -6.76
C TRP A 23 16.03 13.19 -6.64
N GLN A 24 15.74 12.24 -7.54
CA GLN A 24 14.51 11.43 -7.46
C GLN A 24 14.57 10.45 -6.30
N GLN A 25 15.74 9.88 -6.01
CA GLN A 25 15.92 9.02 -4.84
C GLN A 25 15.79 9.80 -3.53
N GLN A 26 16.36 11.01 -3.45
CA GLN A 26 16.21 11.86 -2.28
C GLN A 26 14.75 12.25 -2.03
N GLU A 27 14.02 12.63 -3.09
CA GLU A 27 12.62 13.00 -2.98
C GLU A 27 11.75 11.78 -2.60
N LEU A 28 12.02 10.61 -3.16
CA LEU A 28 11.34 9.37 -2.77
C LEU A 28 11.58 9.05 -1.28
N ASN A 29 12.82 9.12 -0.82
CA ASN A 29 13.16 8.91 0.59
C ASN A 29 12.43 9.91 1.49
N ARG A 30 12.43 11.19 1.13
CA ARG A 30 11.74 12.23 1.89
C ARG A 30 10.23 11.93 2.00
N ARG A 31 9.59 11.57 0.90
CA ARG A 31 8.15 11.24 0.87
C ARG A 31 7.84 9.98 1.67
N LEU A 32 8.69 8.95 1.56
CA LEU A 32 8.55 7.73 2.31
C LEU A 32 8.70 7.96 3.81
N GLN A 33 9.69 8.77 4.22
CA GLN A 33 9.87 9.17 5.62
C GLN A 33 8.69 9.97 6.16
N THR A 34 8.17 10.94 5.38
CA THR A 34 6.97 11.70 5.77
C THR A 34 5.77 10.77 5.96
N PHE A 35 5.56 9.83 5.03
CA PHE A 35 4.50 8.83 5.12
C PHE A 35 4.69 7.93 6.35
N ALA A 36 5.91 7.42 6.57
CA ALA A 36 6.23 6.56 7.69
C ALA A 36 5.99 7.25 9.05
N GLN A 37 6.33 8.54 9.17
CA GLN A 37 6.07 9.34 10.36
C GLN A 37 4.57 9.61 10.56
N GLU A 38 3.85 9.96 9.49
CA GLU A 38 2.40 10.25 9.53
C GLU A 38 1.57 9.03 9.98
N TYR A 39 2.02 7.82 9.63
CA TYR A 39 1.32 6.58 9.91
C TYR A 39 2.13 5.60 10.76
N ALA A 40 2.99 6.10 11.64
CA ALA A 40 3.94 5.28 12.42
C ALA A 40 3.24 4.16 13.21
N GLU A 41 2.08 4.43 13.79
CA GLU A 41 1.30 3.46 14.58
C GLU A 41 0.74 2.28 13.74
N ALA A 42 0.67 2.44 12.41
CA ALA A 42 0.24 1.37 11.52
C ALA A 42 1.34 0.33 11.21
N PHE A 43 2.55 0.53 11.74
CA PHE A 43 3.70 -0.31 11.43
C PHE A 43 4.41 -0.80 12.68
N LEU A 44 4.72 -2.11 12.72
CA LEU A 44 5.67 -2.68 13.69
C LEU A 44 7.12 -2.37 13.29
N CYS A 45 7.40 -2.33 11.99
CA CYS A 45 8.63 -1.83 11.44
C CYS A 45 8.32 -0.87 10.28
N LEU A 46 8.78 0.38 10.42
CA LEU A 46 8.47 1.44 9.46
C LEU A 46 8.96 1.10 8.05
N PRO A 47 8.19 1.50 7.03
CA PRO A 47 8.61 1.31 5.64
C PRO A 47 9.92 2.04 5.37
N SER A 48 10.88 1.32 4.81
CA SER A 48 12.19 1.84 4.44
C SER A 48 12.60 1.39 3.03
N LEU A 49 13.46 2.19 2.40
CA LEU A 49 13.99 1.91 1.07
C LEU A 49 15.30 1.13 1.22
N SER A 50 15.46 0.05 0.44
CA SER A 50 16.75 -0.65 0.31
C SER A 50 17.76 0.21 -0.49
N ARG A 51 18.98 -0.30 -0.64
CA ARG A 51 20.03 0.32 -1.51
C ARG A 51 19.63 0.39 -3.00
N GLY A 52 18.48 -0.16 -3.36
CA GLY A 52 17.91 -0.12 -4.71
C GLY A 52 16.63 0.72 -4.76
N ASP A 53 15.57 0.10 -5.21
CA ASP A 53 14.25 0.67 -5.47
C ASP A 53 13.12 -0.12 -4.79
N GLU A 54 13.47 -1.01 -3.88
CA GLU A 54 12.52 -1.81 -3.12
C GLU A 54 12.20 -1.13 -1.78
N ILE A 55 10.91 -1.08 -1.45
CA ILE A 55 10.39 -0.60 -0.17
C ILE A 55 9.90 -1.81 0.61
N GLN A 56 10.26 -1.91 1.88
CA GLN A 56 9.81 -3.00 2.75
C GLN A 56 9.39 -2.45 4.11
N GLY A 57 8.41 -3.09 4.75
CA GLY A 57 7.97 -2.79 6.09
C GLY A 57 7.08 -3.89 6.66
N VAL A 58 6.81 -3.81 7.97
CA VAL A 58 5.95 -4.76 8.69
C VAL A 58 4.76 -4.00 9.27
N LEU A 59 3.54 -4.41 8.89
CA LEU A 59 2.31 -3.79 9.38
C LEU A 59 1.97 -4.26 10.80
N ALA A 60 1.45 -3.35 11.62
CA ALA A 60 0.99 -3.65 12.97
C ALA A 60 -0.34 -4.42 12.95
N GLU A 61 -1.28 -3.93 12.11
CA GLU A 61 -2.61 -4.52 12.00
C GLU A 61 -2.88 -5.01 10.57
N PRO A 62 -3.09 -6.33 10.39
CA PRO A 62 -3.39 -6.88 9.06
C PRO A 62 -4.65 -6.29 8.42
N THR A 63 -5.62 -5.85 9.20
CA THR A 63 -6.92 -5.35 8.73
C THR A 63 -6.86 -4.09 7.91
N ASP A 64 -5.90 -3.20 8.19
CA ASP A 64 -5.75 -1.91 7.51
C ASP A 64 -4.80 -1.97 6.28
N PHE A 65 -4.30 -3.16 5.92
CA PHE A 65 -3.26 -3.29 4.90
C PHE A 65 -3.61 -2.65 3.55
N ALA A 66 -4.83 -2.87 3.07
CA ALA A 66 -5.25 -2.36 1.76
C ALA A 66 -5.28 -0.82 1.73
N LYS A 67 -5.77 -0.22 2.81
CA LYS A 67 -5.78 1.22 3.05
C LYS A 67 -4.35 1.77 3.18
N MET A 68 -3.46 1.12 3.92
CA MET A 68 -2.06 1.55 4.05
C MET A 68 -1.33 1.50 2.70
N ILE A 69 -1.50 0.45 1.91
CA ILE A 69 -0.91 0.35 0.57
C ILE A 69 -1.46 1.44 -0.37
N ARG A 70 -2.75 1.77 -0.31
CA ARG A 70 -3.30 2.89 -1.09
C ARG A 70 -2.71 4.24 -0.65
N ARG A 71 -2.58 4.48 0.65
CA ARG A 71 -1.96 5.69 1.21
C ARG A 71 -0.48 5.81 0.80
N LEU A 72 0.28 4.70 0.85
CA LEU A 72 1.64 4.65 0.38
C LEU A 72 1.73 5.01 -1.12
N ARG A 73 0.85 4.45 -1.95
CA ARG A 73 0.76 4.80 -3.37
C ARG A 73 0.52 6.29 -3.58
N TYR A 74 -0.37 6.90 -2.79
CA TYR A 74 -0.62 8.33 -2.88
C TYR A 74 0.60 9.15 -2.48
N ALA A 75 1.26 8.80 -1.39
CA ALA A 75 2.41 9.52 -0.85
C ALA A 75 3.60 9.60 -1.83
N ILE A 76 3.86 8.52 -2.58
CA ILE A 76 5.01 8.44 -3.49
C ILE A 76 4.69 8.83 -4.93
N ARG A 77 3.47 9.28 -5.22
CA ARG A 77 3.11 9.73 -6.59
C ARG A 77 4.07 10.81 -7.10
N PRO A 78 4.40 10.86 -8.40
CA PRO A 78 3.77 10.10 -9.51
C PRO A 78 4.33 8.69 -9.73
N LEU A 79 5.21 8.19 -8.88
CA LEU A 79 5.75 6.84 -9.01
C LEU A 79 4.67 5.79 -8.85
N ILE A 80 4.81 4.69 -9.57
CA ILE A 80 3.92 3.52 -9.50
C ILE A 80 4.69 2.40 -8.84
N ILE A 81 4.06 1.72 -7.86
CA ILE A 81 4.64 0.55 -7.21
C ILE A 81 3.79 -0.69 -7.43
N ARG A 82 4.48 -1.82 -7.53
CA ARG A 82 3.93 -3.16 -7.33
C ARG A 82 4.20 -3.59 -5.91
N VAL A 83 3.28 -4.31 -5.29
CA VAL A 83 3.36 -4.69 -3.87
C VAL A 83 3.09 -6.16 -3.71
N GLY A 84 4.01 -6.86 -3.09
CA GLY A 84 3.83 -8.20 -2.55
C GLY A 84 3.53 -8.13 -1.06
N LEU A 85 2.53 -8.86 -0.62
CA LEU A 85 2.11 -9.00 0.77
C LEU A 85 2.31 -10.44 1.20
N GLY A 86 3.01 -10.67 2.30
CA GLY A 86 3.30 -11.99 2.84
C GLY A 86 2.92 -12.11 4.30
N VAL A 87 2.17 -13.16 4.64
CA VAL A 87 1.81 -13.47 6.03
C VAL A 87 2.57 -14.71 6.49
N GLY A 88 3.12 -14.65 7.68
CA GLY A 88 3.84 -15.76 8.29
C GLY A 88 4.65 -15.34 9.51
N THR A 89 5.46 -16.26 10.00
CA THR A 89 6.36 -16.02 11.13
C THR A 89 7.60 -15.24 10.69
N ILE A 90 8.22 -14.55 11.65
CA ILE A 90 9.57 -14.01 11.58
C ILE A 90 10.47 -14.94 12.38
N THR A 91 11.58 -15.40 11.81
CA THR A 91 12.48 -16.40 12.41
C THR A 91 13.75 -15.81 13.01
N THR A 92 14.07 -14.59 12.66
CA THR A 92 15.16 -13.81 13.29
C THR A 92 14.65 -13.02 14.49
N ASP A 93 15.53 -12.42 15.26
CA ASP A 93 15.15 -11.44 16.26
C ASP A 93 14.39 -10.28 15.61
N PHE A 94 13.29 -9.87 16.26
CA PHE A 94 12.48 -8.78 15.74
C PHE A 94 13.21 -7.44 15.89
N ASN A 95 13.48 -6.77 14.75
CA ASN A 95 14.13 -5.45 14.71
C ASN A 95 13.15 -4.39 14.19
N PRO A 96 12.53 -3.57 15.06
CA PRO A 96 11.57 -2.55 14.63
C PRO A 96 12.19 -1.40 13.84
N LYS A 97 13.53 -1.30 13.83
CA LYS A 97 14.26 -0.22 13.14
C LYS A 97 14.66 -0.56 11.71
N ASP A 98 14.78 -1.84 11.40
CA ASP A 98 15.29 -2.27 10.09
C ASP A 98 14.71 -3.62 9.67
N SER A 99 13.70 -3.59 8.81
CA SER A 99 13.08 -4.80 8.26
C SER A 99 14.02 -5.60 7.33
N TRP A 100 15.08 -5.00 6.82
CA TRP A 100 16.04 -5.66 5.92
C TRP A 100 17.00 -6.61 6.65
N GLN A 101 17.07 -6.50 7.98
CA GLN A 101 17.84 -7.42 8.82
C GLN A 101 17.01 -8.59 9.35
N MET A 102 15.71 -8.60 9.05
CA MET A 102 14.83 -9.68 9.47
C MET A 102 14.61 -10.68 8.34
N ASP A 103 14.31 -11.93 8.73
CA ASP A 103 14.01 -13.01 7.80
C ASP A 103 12.94 -13.95 8.36
N GLY A 104 12.34 -14.74 7.46
CA GLY A 104 11.33 -15.74 7.81
C GLY A 104 10.24 -15.89 6.75
N PRO A 105 9.30 -16.82 6.96
CA PRO A 105 8.21 -17.11 6.03
C PRO A 105 7.42 -15.88 5.56
N ALA A 106 7.19 -14.89 6.43
CA ALA A 106 6.49 -13.65 6.05
C ALA A 106 7.24 -12.89 4.95
N PHE A 107 8.57 -12.75 5.07
CA PHE A 107 9.42 -12.05 4.08
C PHE A 107 9.52 -12.84 2.78
N HIS A 108 9.71 -14.16 2.86
CA HIS A 108 9.77 -15.03 1.68
C HIS A 108 8.46 -14.96 0.88
N ARG A 109 7.30 -15.01 1.55
CA ARG A 109 5.98 -14.90 0.91
C ARG A 109 5.72 -13.53 0.33
N ALA A 110 6.15 -12.44 1.00
CA ALA A 110 6.04 -11.09 0.46
C ALA A 110 6.88 -10.94 -0.84
N ARG A 111 8.09 -11.48 -0.86
CA ARG A 111 8.95 -11.51 -2.05
C ARG A 111 8.36 -12.38 -3.15
N GLN A 112 7.86 -13.57 -2.83
CA GLN A 112 7.14 -14.43 -3.77
C GLN A 112 5.96 -13.68 -4.40
N ALA A 113 5.12 -13.04 -3.58
CA ALA A 113 3.98 -12.26 -4.05
C ALA A 113 4.41 -11.11 -4.97
N LEU A 114 5.53 -10.45 -4.67
CA LEU A 114 6.08 -9.38 -5.52
C LEU A 114 6.54 -9.93 -6.89
N GLU A 115 7.22 -11.07 -6.93
CA GLU A 115 7.63 -11.69 -8.20
C GLU A 115 6.41 -12.16 -9.01
N GLU A 116 5.41 -12.74 -8.36
CA GLU A 116 4.16 -13.14 -9.04
C GLU A 116 3.45 -11.93 -9.66
N VAL A 117 3.33 -10.81 -8.94
CA VAL A 117 2.63 -9.62 -9.45
C VAL A 117 3.36 -8.96 -10.62
N LYS A 118 4.69 -9.08 -10.71
CA LYS A 118 5.46 -8.58 -11.86
C LYS A 118 5.05 -9.24 -13.18
N ASN A 119 4.64 -10.51 -13.11
CA ASN A 119 4.24 -11.31 -14.26
C ASN A 119 2.73 -11.23 -14.58
N LEU A 120 1.94 -10.59 -13.72
CA LEU A 120 0.49 -10.50 -13.90
C LEU A 120 0.10 -9.20 -14.61
N LYS A 121 -0.74 -9.33 -15.66
CA LYS A 121 -1.37 -8.16 -16.28
C LYS A 121 -2.43 -7.57 -15.31
N TRP A 122 -2.43 -6.24 -15.20
CA TRP A 122 -3.43 -5.47 -14.43
C TRP A 122 -3.41 -5.70 -12.90
N ALA A 123 -2.45 -6.46 -12.39
CA ALA A 123 -2.26 -6.59 -10.94
C ALA A 123 -1.13 -5.67 -10.48
N VAL A 124 -1.37 -4.96 -9.39
CA VAL A 124 -0.38 -4.09 -8.73
C VAL A 124 -0.17 -4.46 -7.26
N THR A 125 -0.96 -5.42 -6.74
CA THR A 125 -0.83 -5.99 -5.40
C THR A 125 -1.13 -7.47 -5.46
N ARG A 126 -0.34 -8.25 -4.72
CA ARG A 126 -0.51 -9.69 -4.55
C ARG A 126 -0.33 -10.05 -3.09
N TRP A 127 -1.14 -10.98 -2.62
CA TRP A 127 -1.12 -11.55 -1.29
C TRP A 127 -0.73 -13.02 -1.36
N VAL A 128 0.15 -13.48 -0.44
CA VAL A 128 0.54 -14.88 -0.27
C VAL A 128 0.59 -15.21 1.22
N SER A 129 -0.12 -16.26 1.62
CA SER A 129 -0.09 -16.84 2.97
C SER A 129 0.05 -18.36 2.90
N ASP A 130 -0.17 -19.07 4.00
CA ASP A 130 -0.32 -20.52 4.02
C ASP A 130 -1.76 -20.99 3.74
N ARG A 131 -2.68 -20.06 3.50
CA ARG A 131 -4.12 -20.30 3.32
C ARG A 131 -4.56 -20.04 1.88
N GLN A 132 -4.24 -20.94 0.97
CA GLN A 132 -4.45 -20.76 -0.48
C GLN A 132 -5.91 -20.45 -0.88
N ASN A 133 -6.90 -20.97 -0.16
CA ASN A 133 -8.32 -20.70 -0.40
C ASN A 133 -8.68 -19.22 -0.19
N ILE A 134 -8.07 -18.56 0.80
CA ILE A 134 -8.28 -17.15 1.11
C ILE A 134 -7.45 -16.28 0.18
N ASP A 135 -6.19 -16.64 -0.05
CA ASP A 135 -5.30 -15.96 -0.97
C ASP A 135 -5.97 -15.73 -2.32
N GLY A 136 -6.69 -16.73 -2.84
CA GLY A 136 -7.43 -16.62 -4.09
C GLY A 136 -8.49 -15.51 -4.07
N LYS A 137 -9.31 -15.45 -3.01
CA LYS A 137 -10.36 -14.44 -2.83
C LYS A 137 -9.77 -13.04 -2.67
N LEU A 138 -8.78 -12.90 -1.78
CA LEU A 138 -8.08 -11.62 -1.55
C LEU A 138 -7.46 -11.09 -2.83
N ASN A 139 -6.79 -11.94 -3.60
CA ASN A 139 -6.11 -11.56 -4.81
C ASN A 139 -7.05 -11.12 -5.94
N ILE A 140 -8.24 -11.69 -6.05
CA ILE A 140 -9.27 -11.23 -7.00
C ILE A 140 -9.71 -9.81 -6.62
N LEU A 141 -10.02 -9.56 -5.35
CA LEU A 141 -10.49 -8.24 -4.91
C LEU A 141 -9.38 -7.19 -4.98
N LEU A 142 -8.14 -7.53 -4.57
CA LEU A 142 -6.96 -6.66 -4.72
C LEU A 142 -6.70 -6.27 -6.18
N LYS A 143 -6.84 -7.21 -7.11
CA LYS A 143 -6.72 -6.95 -8.54
C LYS A 143 -7.82 -5.99 -9.02
N THR A 144 -9.07 -6.21 -8.59
CA THR A 144 -10.22 -5.37 -8.96
C THR A 144 -10.02 -3.93 -8.46
N VAL A 145 -9.66 -3.76 -7.19
CA VAL A 145 -9.32 -2.45 -6.59
C VAL A 145 -8.16 -1.80 -7.34
N GLY A 146 -7.11 -2.57 -7.65
CA GLY A 146 -5.96 -2.08 -8.41
C GLY A 146 -6.32 -1.54 -9.79
N VAL A 147 -7.24 -2.21 -10.52
CA VAL A 147 -7.74 -1.73 -11.81
C VAL A 147 -8.51 -0.41 -11.67
N ILE A 148 -9.33 -0.25 -10.63
CA ILE A 148 -10.05 1.00 -10.36
C ILE A 148 -9.05 2.12 -10.06
N GLN A 149 -8.12 1.90 -9.12
CA GLN A 149 -7.12 2.89 -8.71
C GLN A 149 -6.16 3.29 -9.83
N SER A 150 -5.84 2.38 -10.77
CA SER A 150 -4.96 2.67 -11.90
C SER A 150 -5.52 3.75 -12.86
N ARG A 151 -6.82 3.97 -12.82
CA ARG A 151 -7.53 4.97 -13.63
C ARG A 151 -7.72 6.31 -12.92
N TRP A 152 -7.34 6.41 -11.65
CA TRP A 152 -7.50 7.65 -10.91
C TRP A 152 -6.57 8.75 -11.41
N THR A 153 -7.14 9.88 -11.72
CA THR A 153 -6.39 11.10 -12.05
C THR A 153 -5.72 11.69 -10.79
N PRO A 154 -4.70 12.54 -10.94
CA PRO A 154 -4.09 13.23 -9.79
C PRO A 154 -5.11 13.93 -8.89
N SER A 155 -6.11 14.61 -9.46
CA SER A 155 -7.14 15.31 -8.70
C SER A 155 -8.14 14.38 -8.00
N GLN A 156 -8.35 13.14 -8.51
CA GLN A 156 -9.13 12.13 -7.82
C GLN A 156 -8.37 11.53 -6.63
N TRP A 157 -7.07 11.22 -6.81
CA TRP A 157 -6.20 10.79 -5.72
C TRP A 157 -6.18 11.81 -4.58
N GLU A 158 -5.99 13.10 -4.90
CA GLU A 158 -5.99 14.19 -3.94
C GLU A 158 -7.33 14.31 -3.20
N ALA A 159 -8.45 14.35 -3.93
CA ALA A 159 -9.78 14.48 -3.34
C ALA A 159 -10.11 13.31 -2.40
N VAL A 160 -9.80 12.06 -2.79
CA VAL A 160 -10.03 10.87 -1.98
C VAL A 160 -9.17 10.90 -0.72
N SER A 161 -7.88 11.22 -0.85
CA SER A 161 -6.94 11.27 0.28
C SER A 161 -7.33 12.35 1.30
N LEU A 162 -7.70 13.54 0.82
CA LEU A 162 -8.14 14.64 1.69
C LEU A 162 -9.51 14.35 2.34
N TYR A 163 -10.43 13.77 1.58
CA TYR A 163 -11.75 13.39 2.13
C TYR A 163 -11.62 12.35 3.24
N GLU A 164 -10.73 11.38 3.08
CA GLU A 164 -10.47 10.38 4.11
C GLU A 164 -9.92 11.02 5.41
N LYS A 165 -9.08 12.06 5.30
CA LYS A 165 -8.51 12.78 6.46
C LYS A 165 -9.49 13.76 7.10
N MET A 166 -10.26 14.49 6.31
CA MET A 166 -11.10 15.62 6.77
C MET A 166 -12.56 15.22 7.01
N GLY A 167 -13.02 14.07 6.51
CA GLY A 167 -14.35 13.50 6.74
C GLY A 167 -15.50 14.15 5.98
N THR A 168 -15.35 15.38 5.44
CA THR A 168 -16.43 16.07 4.74
C THR A 168 -15.98 16.72 3.45
N TYR A 169 -16.85 16.72 2.43
CA TYR A 169 -16.59 17.42 1.16
C TYR A 169 -16.43 18.93 1.35
N LYS A 170 -17.12 19.51 2.35
CA LYS A 170 -17.00 20.95 2.65
C LYS A 170 -15.61 21.33 3.15
N ALA A 171 -15.05 20.55 4.06
CA ALA A 171 -13.68 20.80 4.57
C ALA A 171 -12.63 20.67 3.45
N VAL A 172 -12.73 19.62 2.63
CA VAL A 172 -11.85 19.43 1.47
C VAL A 172 -11.99 20.57 0.45
N ALA A 173 -13.22 21.03 0.20
CA ALA A 173 -13.51 22.12 -0.71
C ALA A 173 -12.83 23.44 -0.26
N GLN A 174 -12.94 23.75 1.03
CA GLN A 174 -12.26 24.91 1.63
C GLN A 174 -10.73 24.81 1.49
N TYR A 175 -10.17 23.62 1.76
CA TYR A 175 -8.73 23.39 1.65
C TYR A 175 -8.21 23.53 0.20
N LEU A 176 -8.98 23.03 -0.79
CA LEU A 176 -8.60 23.05 -2.20
C LEU A 176 -9.01 24.34 -2.95
N GLY A 177 -9.80 25.22 -2.33
CA GLY A 177 -10.35 26.41 -3.01
C GLY A 177 -11.33 26.08 -4.13
N ILE A 178 -12.12 25.00 -4.00
CA ILE A 178 -13.12 24.55 -4.98
C ILE A 178 -14.49 24.34 -4.32
N THR A 179 -15.50 23.98 -5.09
CA THR A 179 -16.83 23.69 -4.52
C THR A 179 -16.93 22.29 -3.94
N ALA A 180 -17.80 22.09 -2.92
CA ALA A 180 -18.06 20.78 -2.32
C ALA A 180 -18.60 19.78 -3.36
N GLN A 181 -19.44 20.22 -4.30
CA GLN A 181 -19.92 19.41 -5.41
C GLN A 181 -18.79 18.92 -6.33
N ASN A 182 -17.75 19.76 -6.53
CA ASN A 182 -16.59 19.33 -7.32
C ASN A 182 -15.80 18.25 -6.61
N VAL A 183 -15.59 18.35 -5.27
CA VAL A 183 -14.96 17.29 -4.47
C VAL A 183 -15.77 16.00 -4.54
N GLU A 184 -17.08 16.07 -4.32
CA GLU A 184 -17.99 14.92 -4.44
C GLU A 184 -17.88 14.27 -5.82
N LYS A 185 -17.93 15.08 -6.90
CA LYS A 185 -17.79 14.59 -8.27
C LYS A 185 -16.47 13.85 -8.49
N ARG A 186 -15.34 14.36 -7.94
CA ARG A 186 -14.03 13.68 -8.01
C ARG A 186 -14.06 12.34 -7.28
N CYS A 187 -14.56 12.28 -6.04
CA CYS A 187 -14.67 11.05 -5.26
C CYS A 187 -15.64 10.04 -5.92
N ARG A 188 -16.77 10.49 -6.46
CA ARG A 188 -17.70 9.64 -7.19
C ARG A 188 -17.10 9.09 -8.49
N ALA A 189 -16.40 9.90 -9.27
CA ALA A 189 -15.71 9.48 -10.48
C ALA A 189 -14.57 8.48 -10.18
N ALA A 190 -13.90 8.63 -9.04
CA ALA A 190 -12.93 7.67 -8.51
C ALA A 190 -13.56 6.35 -8.03
N ARG A 191 -14.89 6.23 -7.96
CA ARG A 191 -15.58 5.09 -7.35
C ARG A 191 -15.14 4.84 -5.90
N TRP A 192 -14.86 5.92 -5.17
CA TRP A 192 -14.28 5.85 -3.83
C TRP A 192 -15.09 4.98 -2.86
N HIS A 193 -16.42 5.07 -2.89
CA HIS A 193 -17.28 4.25 -2.04
C HIS A 193 -17.07 2.74 -2.26
N VAL A 194 -16.91 2.30 -3.53
CA VAL A 194 -16.63 0.90 -3.88
C VAL A 194 -15.26 0.47 -3.39
N VAL A 195 -14.24 1.33 -3.59
CA VAL A 195 -12.87 1.04 -3.14
C VAL A 195 -12.82 0.94 -1.62
N ARG A 196 -13.47 1.86 -0.89
CA ARG A 196 -13.53 1.83 0.57
C ARG A 196 -14.22 0.58 1.12
N GLU A 197 -15.35 0.20 0.52
CA GLU A 197 -16.06 -1.03 0.86
C GLU A 197 -15.18 -2.26 0.63
N ALA A 198 -14.51 -2.34 -0.52
CA ALA A 198 -13.60 -3.42 -0.82
C ALA A 198 -12.39 -3.47 0.15
N GLU A 199 -11.83 -2.32 0.55
CA GLU A 199 -10.75 -2.25 1.55
C GLU A 199 -11.23 -2.77 2.92
N THR A 200 -12.47 -2.45 3.31
CA THR A 200 -13.10 -2.95 4.54
C THR A 200 -13.28 -4.47 4.49
N GLU A 201 -13.80 -5.00 3.38
CA GLU A 201 -13.98 -6.44 3.21
C GLU A 201 -12.66 -7.21 3.19
N LEU A 202 -11.62 -6.66 2.53
CA LEU A 202 -10.28 -7.23 2.57
C LEU A 202 -9.76 -7.36 4.00
N GLY A 203 -9.93 -6.32 4.81
CA GLY A 203 -9.55 -6.33 6.22
C GLY A 203 -10.34 -7.35 7.04
N ARG A 204 -11.66 -7.45 6.82
CA ARG A 204 -12.53 -8.41 7.51
C ARG A 204 -12.12 -9.86 7.21
N TRP A 205 -11.88 -10.20 5.95
CA TRP A 205 -11.50 -11.56 5.55
C TRP A 205 -10.16 -12.02 6.11
N VAL A 206 -9.28 -11.09 6.43
CA VAL A 206 -7.99 -11.42 7.08
C VAL A 206 -8.18 -11.71 8.57
N GLN A 207 -9.22 -11.17 9.22
CA GLN A 207 -9.51 -11.39 10.66
C GLN A 207 -10.34 -12.63 10.95
N GLU A 208 -11.24 -13.01 10.03
CA GLU A 208 -12.24 -14.08 10.28
C GLU A 208 -11.64 -15.48 10.42
N GLU A 209 -10.32 -15.60 10.57
CA GLU A 209 -9.60 -16.86 10.71
C GLU A 209 -8.36 -16.80 11.59
#